data_16f4faeebdc6e3088db8704c7721df7d
#
_entry.id   16f4faeebdc6e3088db8704c7721df7d
#
_cell.length_a   1.000
_cell.length_b   1.000
_cell.length_c   1.000
_cell.angle_alpha   90.00
_cell.angle_beta   90.00
_cell.angle_gamma   90.00
#
_symmetry.space_group_name_H-M   'P 1'
#
loop_
_entity.id
_entity.type
_entity.pdbx_description
1 polymer ?
#
loop_
_entity_poly.entity_id
_entity_poly.type
_entity_poly.pdbx_seq_one_letter_code
_entity_poly.pdbx_strand_id
1 'polypeptide(L)'
;MEENHEEAGEVLLDVIGQQCPLPVLRARKRLLRLEPGRLFRVFASDPVARIDMPHFCAEAGHDLLETRDRGTWIEFLIRRGTNIHEEDMDLVSRPVRNL
;
A
#
# COMPACT_ATOMS: atom_id res chain seq x y z
N MET A 1 1.96 -18.36 4.08
CA MET A 1 2.07 -17.90 3.92
C MET A 1 2.32 -17.43 3.31
N GLU A 2 2.33 -17.29 3.08
CA GLU A 2 2.33 -16.93 2.58
C GLU A 2 2.80 -16.13 1.95
N GLU A 3 2.54 -15.91 1.70
CA GLU A 3 2.66 -14.99 1.02
C GLU A 3 3.70 -14.18 1.22
N ASN A 4 4.47 -14.36 1.92
CA ASN A 4 5.44 -13.65 2.22
C ASN A 4 6.59 -13.90 1.51
N HIS A 5 6.96 -13.54 0.41
CA HIS A 5 8.13 -13.83 -0.24
C HIS A 5 8.99 -12.68 -0.19
N GLU A 6 9.82 -12.62 0.78
CA GLU A 6 10.65 -11.51 0.97
C GLU A 6 12.00 -11.71 0.50
N GLU A 7 12.34 -12.81 -0.03
CA GLU A 7 13.70 -13.11 -0.32
C GLU A 7 14.27 -12.15 -1.28
N ALA A 8 13.69 -11.57 -2.13
CA ALA A 8 14.33 -10.70 -3.03
C ALA A 8 14.29 -9.29 -2.59
N GLY A 9 14.01 -9.04 -1.40
CA GLY A 9 13.88 -7.69 -0.95
C GLY A 9 12.57 -7.08 -1.28
N GLU A 10 11.70 -7.81 -1.91
CA GLU A 10 10.36 -7.31 -2.23
C GLU A 10 9.34 -8.14 -1.52
N VAL A 11 8.32 -7.49 -1.04
CA VAL A 11 7.19 -8.17 -0.44
C VAL A 11 6.02 -7.99 -1.40
N LEU A 12 5.30 -9.04 -1.66
CA LEU A 12 4.21 -8.99 -2.61
C LEU A 12 2.87 -9.08 -1.90
N LEU A 13 1.96 -8.22 -2.27
CA LEU A 13 0.60 -8.27 -1.80
C LEU A 13 -0.33 -8.37 -3.00
N ASP A 14 -1.09 -9.44 -3.06
CA ASP A 14 -2.01 -9.68 -4.17
C ASP A 14 -3.42 -9.43 -3.67
N VAL A 15 -4.02 -8.35 -4.14
CA VAL A 15 -5.39 -8.03 -3.77
C VAL A 15 -6.26 -7.96 -5.02
N ILE A 16 -5.89 -8.73 -6.04
CA ILE A 16 -6.71 -8.82 -7.23
C ILE A 16 -8.07 -9.37 -6.84
N GLY A 17 -9.10 -8.76 -7.35
CA GLY A 17 -10.47 -9.16 -7.03
C GLY A 17 -11.07 -8.41 -5.86
N GLN A 18 -10.28 -7.68 -5.11
CA GLN A 18 -10.82 -6.93 -3.98
C GLN A 18 -11.14 -5.52 -4.42
N GLN A 19 -12.18 -4.97 -3.84
CA GLN A 19 -12.66 -3.66 -4.24
C GLN A 19 -12.29 -2.60 -3.24
N CYS A 20 -12.18 -1.39 -3.71
CA CYS A 20 -11.95 -0.25 -2.85
C CYS A 20 -12.91 -0.27 -1.69
N PRO A 21 -12.45 -0.03 -0.48
CA PRO A 21 -11.11 0.48 -0.15
C PRO A 21 -10.15 -0.60 0.31
N LEU A 22 -10.47 -1.87 0.10
CA LEU A 22 -9.65 -2.95 0.63
C LEU A 22 -8.21 -2.97 0.15
N PRO A 23 -7.94 -2.72 -1.14
CA PRO A 23 -6.55 -2.76 -1.57
C PRO A 23 -5.66 -1.79 -0.80
N VAL A 24 -6.15 -0.57 -0.59
CA VAL A 24 -5.35 0.42 0.12
C VAL A 24 -5.24 0.06 1.59
N LEU A 25 -6.32 -0.42 2.19
CA LEU A 25 -6.28 -0.78 3.59
C LEU A 25 -5.32 -1.93 3.84
N ARG A 26 -5.31 -2.89 2.96
CA ARG A 26 -4.39 -4.00 3.11
C ARG A 26 -2.96 -3.59 2.90
N ALA A 27 -2.72 -2.72 1.93
CA ALA A 27 -1.38 -2.21 1.68
C ALA A 27 -0.88 -1.43 2.89
N ARG A 28 -1.74 -0.61 3.47
CA ARG A 28 -1.37 0.16 4.64
C ARG A 28 -0.94 -0.75 5.79
N LYS A 29 -1.75 -1.77 6.06
CA LYS A 29 -1.45 -2.64 7.15
C LYS A 29 -0.16 -3.38 6.92
N ARG A 30 0.10 -3.82 5.71
CA ARG A 30 1.29 -4.56 5.44
C ARG A 30 2.52 -3.68 5.52
N LEU A 31 2.42 -2.46 5.02
CA LEU A 31 3.56 -1.55 5.05
C LEU A 31 4.00 -1.20 6.46
N LEU A 32 3.07 -1.19 7.39
CA LEU A 32 3.43 -0.91 8.77
C LEU A 32 4.33 -1.97 9.35
N ARG A 33 4.30 -3.16 8.80
CA ARG A 33 5.13 -4.24 9.32
C ARG A 33 6.45 -4.36 8.62
N LEU A 34 6.70 -3.57 7.61
CA LEU A 34 7.94 -3.67 6.86
C LEU A 34 8.94 -2.65 7.39
N GLU A 35 10.20 -2.95 7.18
CA GLU A 35 11.22 -2.02 7.58
C GLU A 35 11.34 -0.92 6.59
N PRO A 36 11.83 0.25 7.01
CA PRO A 36 11.99 1.37 6.09
C PRO A 36 12.85 0.97 4.90
N GLY A 37 12.46 1.42 3.75
CA GLY A 37 13.20 1.16 2.53
C GLY A 37 12.85 -0.13 1.83
N ARG A 38 12.00 -0.97 2.42
CA ARG A 38 11.65 -2.23 1.78
C ARG A 38 10.82 -1.96 0.54
N LEU A 39 11.01 -2.80 -0.44
CA LEU A 39 10.22 -2.72 -1.65
C LEU A 39 8.96 -3.57 -1.50
N PHE A 40 7.86 -3.02 -1.91
CA PHE A 40 6.56 -3.62 -1.70
C PHE A 40 5.80 -3.55 -3.01
N ARG A 41 5.37 -4.69 -3.50
CA ARG A 41 4.69 -4.75 -4.79
C ARG A 41 3.25 -5.14 -4.56
N VAL A 42 2.31 -4.44 -5.16
CA VAL A 42 0.90 -4.67 -4.96
C VAL A 42 0.24 -4.93 -6.30
N PHE A 43 -0.56 -5.96 -6.38
CA PHE A 43 -1.37 -6.26 -7.56
C PHE A 43 -2.81 -5.98 -7.20
N ALA A 44 -3.47 -5.12 -7.95
CA ALA A 44 -4.86 -4.76 -7.67
C ALA A 44 -5.64 -4.69 -8.97
N SER A 45 -6.89 -5.11 -8.94
CA SER A 45 -7.70 -5.07 -10.15
C SER A 45 -8.79 -4.01 -10.10
N ASP A 46 -9.03 -3.39 -8.95
CA ASP A 46 -10.03 -2.36 -8.86
C ASP A 46 -9.49 -1.09 -9.50
N PRO A 47 -10.16 -0.53 -10.48
CA PRO A 47 -9.67 0.67 -11.14
C PRO A 47 -9.49 1.86 -10.20
N VAL A 48 -10.23 1.91 -9.12
CA VAL A 48 -10.10 3.00 -8.18
C VAL A 48 -8.73 2.98 -7.50
N ALA A 49 -8.11 1.81 -7.43
CA ALA A 49 -6.78 1.73 -6.85
C ALA A 49 -5.77 2.58 -7.61
N ARG A 50 -6.02 2.80 -8.88
CA ARG A 50 -5.13 3.63 -9.69
C ARG A 50 -5.07 5.05 -9.13
N ILE A 51 -6.15 5.50 -8.51
CA ILE A 51 -6.22 6.82 -7.95
C ILE A 51 -5.86 6.78 -6.47
N ASP A 52 -6.39 5.81 -5.77
CA ASP A 52 -6.23 5.75 -4.32
C ASP A 52 -4.83 5.39 -3.88
N MET A 53 -4.17 4.52 -4.60
CA MET A 53 -2.86 4.05 -4.16
C MET A 53 -1.82 5.17 -4.20
N PRO A 54 -1.74 5.98 -5.26
CA PRO A 54 -0.80 7.09 -5.25
C PRO A 54 -1.12 8.10 -4.16
N HIS A 55 -2.41 8.34 -3.94
CA HIS A 55 -2.82 9.29 -2.93
C HIS A 55 -2.42 8.79 -1.54
N PHE A 56 -2.66 7.53 -1.28
CA PHE A 56 -2.28 6.93 -0.02
C PHE A 56 -0.76 7.02 0.19
N CYS A 57 0.02 6.69 -0.82
CA CYS A 57 1.47 6.73 -0.67
C CYS A 57 1.94 8.14 -0.34
N ALA A 58 1.38 9.12 -1.02
CA ALA A 58 1.79 10.49 -0.78
C ALA A 58 1.42 10.93 0.62
N GLU A 59 0.25 10.56 1.07
CA GLU A 59 -0.18 10.99 2.38
C GLU A 59 0.54 10.28 3.51
N ALA A 60 0.84 9.03 3.33
CA ALA A 60 1.46 8.26 4.39
C ALA A 60 2.98 8.33 4.40
N GLY A 61 3.56 8.92 3.37
CA GLY A 61 5.01 9.09 3.35
C GLY A 61 5.77 7.95 2.70
N HIS A 62 5.11 7.20 1.83
CA HIS A 62 5.80 6.15 1.07
C HIS A 62 6.07 6.66 -0.33
N ASP A 63 7.00 6.01 -1.02
CA ASP A 63 7.33 6.38 -2.38
C ASP A 63 6.72 5.41 -3.36
N LEU A 64 5.90 5.90 -4.26
CA LEU A 64 5.37 5.06 -5.32
C LEU A 64 6.36 5.14 -6.47
N LEU A 65 7.07 4.05 -6.70
CA LEU A 65 8.14 4.06 -7.68
C LEU A 65 7.64 3.76 -9.08
N GLU A 66 6.63 2.92 -9.20
CA GLU A 66 6.19 2.49 -10.50
C GLU A 66 4.76 2.08 -10.48
N THR A 67 4.03 2.34 -11.53
CA THR A 67 2.68 1.85 -11.72
C THR A 67 2.63 1.26 -13.12
N ARG A 68 2.24 0.00 -13.22
CA ARG A 68 2.17 -0.66 -14.51
C ARG A 68 0.78 -1.19 -14.74
N ASP A 69 0.24 -0.85 -15.90
CA ASP A 69 -1.07 -1.33 -16.29
C ASP A 69 -0.89 -2.68 -16.94
N ARG A 70 -1.44 -3.72 -16.36
CA ARG A 70 -1.33 -5.07 -16.90
C ARG A 70 -2.61 -5.53 -17.57
N GLY A 71 -3.49 -4.61 -17.94
CA GLY A 71 -4.73 -4.96 -18.61
C GLY A 71 -5.85 -5.10 -17.64
N THR A 72 -6.00 -6.27 -17.05
CA THR A 72 -7.09 -6.50 -16.12
C THR A 72 -6.68 -6.22 -14.68
N TRP A 73 -5.45 -5.88 -14.46
CA TRP A 73 -4.99 -5.55 -13.11
C TRP A 73 -3.84 -4.54 -13.21
N ILE A 74 -3.50 -3.95 -12.10
CA ILE A 74 -2.49 -2.90 -12.03
C ILE A 74 -1.44 -3.33 -11.03
N GLU A 75 -0.22 -3.06 -11.35
CA GLU A 75 0.90 -3.41 -10.49
C GLU A 75 1.52 -2.13 -9.97
N PHE A 76 1.67 -2.02 -8.66
CA PHE A 76 2.29 -0.87 -8.03
C PHE A 76 3.57 -1.31 -7.35
N LEU A 77 4.63 -0.55 -7.51
CA LEU A 77 5.87 -0.80 -6.78
C LEU A 77 6.09 0.36 -5.83
N ILE A 78 6.13 0.07 -4.56
CA ILE A 78 6.20 1.06 -3.51
C ILE A 78 7.44 0.82 -2.67
N ARG A 79 8.13 1.87 -2.29
CA ARG A 79 9.19 1.75 -1.31
C ARG A 79 8.69 2.33 0.00
N ARG A 80 8.77 1.53 1.04
CA ARG A 80 8.28 1.93 2.33
C ARG A 80 9.08 3.14 2.82
N GLY A 81 8.37 4.18 3.21
CA GLY A 81 9.01 5.39 3.66
C GLY A 81 9.73 5.23 4.97
N THR A 82 10.67 6.11 5.21
CA THR A 82 11.40 6.07 6.46
C THR A 82 10.77 6.99 7.47
N ASN A 83 9.91 7.88 7.03
CA ASN A 83 9.33 8.82 7.95
C ASN A 83 7.85 8.85 7.70
N ILE A 84 7.19 7.74 7.93
CA ILE A 84 5.79 7.64 7.61
C ILE A 84 4.96 8.39 8.63
N HIS A 85 3.76 8.78 8.22
CA HIS A 85 2.87 9.54 9.07
C HIS A 85 1.96 8.60 9.79
N GLU A 86 2.44 8.06 10.87
CA GLU A 86 1.69 7.06 11.59
C GLU A 86 0.41 7.55 12.14
N GLU A 87 0.31 8.78 12.49
CA GLU A 87 -0.92 9.23 13.00
C GLU A 87 -1.95 9.24 11.91
N ASP A 88 -1.60 9.37 10.67
CA ASP A 88 -2.56 9.25 9.63
C ASP A 88 -3.04 7.85 9.48
N MET A 89 -2.20 6.91 9.79
CA MET A 89 -2.58 5.54 9.70
C MET A 89 -3.55 5.16 10.78
N ASP A 90 -3.54 5.87 11.87
CA ASP A 90 -4.41 5.58 12.97
C ASP A 90 -5.68 6.35 12.93
N LEU A 91 -5.97 7.08 11.91
CA LEU A 91 -7.13 7.87 11.88
C LEU A 91 -8.37 7.12 12.09
N VAL A 92 -8.41 5.93 11.63
CA VAL A 92 -9.59 5.15 11.79
C VAL A 92 -9.85 4.82 13.17
N SER A 93 -8.88 4.66 13.96
CA SER A 93 -9.09 4.31 15.34
C SER A 93 -9.03 5.51 16.21
N ARG A 94 -8.71 6.70 15.77
CA ARG A 94 -8.63 7.80 16.61
C ARG A 94 -9.88 8.51 16.62
N PRO A 95 -10.34 8.93 17.67
CA PRO A 95 -11.49 9.69 17.76
C PRO A 95 -11.19 10.97 17.11
N VAL A 96 -12.02 11.61 16.70
CA VAL A 96 -11.81 12.69 16.12
C VAL A 96 -11.18 13.65 16.74
N ARG A 97 -10.51 13.82 17.15
CA ARG A 97 -9.84 14.64 17.80
C ARG A 97 -10.08 15.89 17.37
N ASN A 98 -10.41 16.20 17.13
CA ASN A 98 -10.72 17.20 16.89
C ASN A 98 -11.53 17.72 16.70
N LEU A 99 -11.81 17.61 16.90
CA LEU A 99 -12.51 18.05 16.80
C LEU A 99 -12.73 18.63 17.00
#